data_edbda621c5038e481bc8de527546c4fd
#
_entry.id   edbda621c5038e481bc8de527546c4fd
#
_cell.length_a   1.000
_cell.length_b   1.000
_cell.length_c   1.000
_cell.angle_alpha   90.00
_cell.angle_beta   90.00
_cell.angle_gamma   90.00
#
_symmetry.space_group_name_H-M   'P 1'
#
loop_
_entity.id
_entity.type
_entity.pdbx_description
1 polymer ?
#
loop_
_entity_poly.entity_id
_entity_poly.type
_entity_poly.pdbx_seq_one_letter_code
_entity_poly.pdbx_strand_id
1 'polypeptide(L)'
;MKSRAAIAFKAGAPLEIAEVDVQGPRAGEVMVEIKATGVCHTDAFTLSGDDPEGAFPAILGHEGAGVVVEVGEGVTSVKPGDHVIPLYTPECRECNFCLHPKTNLCQAIRETQGQGLMPDHSSRFTLDGEPILHYMGCSTFSNFTVLPEIAVAKVRDDAPFDKICYIGCGVTTGIGAVAFTMKVEAGSTVAVFGLGGIGLNVIQGARMVGATRIIGVDLNPAKADLARQFGMTDFVNPSEVENVVDHLIQLTGGGVDYSFECIGNVNVMRQALECSHKGWGRSCIIGVAGSGQEIA
;
A
#
# COMPACT_ATOMS: atom_id res chain seq x y z
N MET A 1 27.13 -4.06 -8.55
CA MET A 1 26.84 -3.34 -9.82
C MET A 1 26.39 -1.92 -9.49
N LYS A 2 26.33 -1.02 -10.50
CA LYS A 2 25.79 0.33 -10.30
C LYS A 2 24.28 0.36 -10.61
N SER A 3 23.55 1.16 -9.83
CA SER A 3 22.10 1.41 -10.02
C SER A 3 21.81 2.89 -9.81
N ARG A 4 20.97 3.47 -10.66
CA ARG A 4 20.45 4.81 -10.44
C ARG A 4 19.24 4.73 -9.52
N ALA A 5 19.27 5.50 -8.43
CA ALA A 5 18.25 5.51 -7.40
C ALA A 5 17.85 6.93 -7.00
N ALA A 6 16.64 7.10 -6.50
CA ALA A 6 16.17 8.31 -5.84
C ALA A 6 16.28 8.10 -4.33
N ILE A 7 17.16 8.88 -3.69
CA ILE A 7 17.52 8.73 -2.28
C ILE A 7 16.85 9.83 -1.46
N ALA A 8 16.22 9.46 -0.38
CA ALA A 8 15.82 10.35 0.71
C ALA A 8 16.96 10.44 1.71
N PHE A 9 17.71 11.54 1.72
CA PHE A 9 18.84 11.72 2.64
C PHE A 9 18.40 12.10 4.06
N LYS A 10 17.28 12.81 4.18
CA LYS A 10 16.71 13.24 5.46
C LYS A 10 15.24 13.61 5.30
N ALA A 11 14.50 13.59 6.40
CA ALA A 11 13.13 14.05 6.46
C ALA A 11 12.97 15.49 5.93
N GLY A 12 11.90 15.74 5.20
CA GLY A 12 11.54 17.06 4.65
C GLY A 12 12.40 17.55 3.50
N ALA A 13 13.42 16.79 3.07
CA ALA A 13 14.24 17.15 1.91
C ALA A 13 13.70 16.52 0.62
N PRO A 14 13.95 17.13 -0.56
CA PRO A 14 13.62 16.49 -1.82
C PRO A 14 14.44 15.22 -2.02
N LEU A 15 13.92 14.28 -2.83
CA LEU A 15 14.67 13.12 -3.27
C LEU A 15 15.81 13.55 -4.20
N GLU A 16 16.97 12.94 -4.03
CA GLU A 16 18.14 13.17 -4.88
C GLU A 16 18.45 11.94 -5.74
N ILE A 17 18.67 12.16 -7.03
CA ILE A 17 19.06 11.07 -7.94
C ILE A 17 20.57 10.87 -7.87
N ALA A 18 20.98 9.66 -7.47
CA ALA A 18 22.37 9.26 -7.41
C ALA A 18 22.60 7.89 -8.02
N GLU A 19 23.86 7.59 -8.34
CA GLU A 19 24.32 6.27 -8.72
C GLU A 19 24.89 5.56 -7.50
N VAL A 20 24.19 4.53 -7.03
CA VAL A 20 24.55 3.70 -5.88
C VAL A 20 25.21 2.40 -6.31
N ASP A 21 26.03 1.83 -5.45
CA ASP A 21 26.49 0.45 -5.58
C ASP A 21 25.44 -0.49 -5.00
N VAL A 22 25.06 -1.51 -5.80
CA VAL A 22 24.15 -2.59 -5.39
C VAL A 22 24.94 -3.89 -5.31
N GLN A 23 24.94 -4.51 -4.14
CA GLN A 23 25.55 -5.83 -3.94
C GLN A 23 24.70 -6.90 -4.62
N GLY A 24 25.32 -7.99 -5.06
CA GLY A 24 24.59 -9.18 -5.55
C GLY A 24 23.75 -9.83 -4.45
N PRO A 25 22.75 -10.65 -4.84
CA PRO A 25 21.90 -11.34 -3.88
C PRO A 25 22.70 -12.43 -3.15
N ARG A 26 22.52 -12.50 -1.83
CA ARG A 26 23.07 -13.57 -0.97
C ARG A 26 22.15 -14.78 -0.96
N ALA A 27 22.49 -15.81 -0.19
CA ALA A 27 21.64 -17.00 -0.04
C ALA A 27 20.21 -16.61 0.38
N GLY A 28 19.21 -17.13 -0.34
CA GLY A 28 17.80 -16.85 -0.12
C GLY A 28 17.33 -15.47 -0.61
N GLU A 29 18.15 -14.74 -1.36
CA GLU A 29 17.82 -13.41 -1.89
C GLU A 29 17.70 -13.42 -3.41
N VAL A 30 17.00 -12.44 -3.94
CA VAL A 30 16.81 -12.22 -5.38
C VAL A 30 17.12 -10.79 -5.73
N MET A 31 17.73 -10.54 -6.88
CA MET A 31 17.91 -9.24 -7.47
C MET A 31 16.85 -9.02 -8.54
N VAL A 32 16.15 -7.90 -8.46
CA VAL A 32 15.08 -7.53 -9.37
C VAL A 32 15.43 -6.23 -10.09
N GLU A 33 15.36 -6.25 -11.42
CA GLU A 33 15.36 -5.05 -12.25
C GLU A 33 13.96 -4.46 -12.24
N ILE A 34 13.78 -3.30 -11.64
CA ILE A 34 12.49 -2.60 -11.56
C ILE A 34 12.15 -1.98 -12.92
N LYS A 35 11.00 -2.35 -13.47
CA LYS A 35 10.49 -1.87 -14.76
C LYS A 35 9.44 -0.77 -14.59
N ALA A 36 8.70 -0.80 -13.48
CA ALA A 36 7.75 0.24 -13.10
C ALA A 36 7.62 0.30 -11.58
N THR A 37 7.36 1.49 -11.07
CA THR A 37 7.03 1.72 -9.65
C THR A 37 5.94 2.76 -9.52
N GLY A 38 5.00 2.55 -8.60
CA GLY A 38 4.04 3.53 -8.16
C GLY A 38 4.67 4.50 -7.14
N VAL A 39 3.99 5.62 -6.93
CA VAL A 39 4.27 6.57 -5.85
C VAL A 39 3.07 6.54 -4.90
N CYS A 40 3.29 6.06 -3.69
CA CYS A 40 2.27 5.97 -2.66
C CYS A 40 2.31 7.17 -1.71
N HIS A 41 1.18 7.48 -1.09
CA HIS A 41 1.16 8.51 -0.03
C HIS A 41 2.05 8.12 1.16
N THR A 42 2.26 6.83 1.39
CA THR A 42 3.17 6.31 2.42
C THR A 42 4.62 6.74 2.18
N ASP A 43 5.09 6.78 0.92
CA ASP A 43 6.42 7.31 0.59
C ASP A 43 6.52 8.81 0.93
N ALA A 44 5.47 9.59 0.63
CA ALA A 44 5.40 11.01 0.96
C ALA A 44 5.33 11.25 2.48
N PHE A 45 4.59 10.41 3.20
CA PHE A 45 4.45 10.46 4.66
C PHE A 45 5.79 10.20 5.36
N THR A 46 6.54 9.19 4.91
CA THR A 46 7.90 8.95 5.43
C THR A 46 8.84 10.09 5.05
N LEU A 47 8.80 10.56 3.80
CA LEU A 47 9.66 11.64 3.34
C LEU A 47 9.39 12.97 4.07
N SER A 48 8.15 13.26 4.48
CA SER A 48 7.81 14.45 5.25
C SER A 48 8.43 14.46 6.66
N GLY A 49 8.69 13.27 7.22
CA GLY A 49 9.15 13.09 8.59
C GLY A 49 8.02 12.87 9.60
N ASP A 50 6.76 12.76 9.14
CA ASP A 50 5.60 12.45 9.99
C ASP A 50 5.56 10.96 10.40
N ASP A 51 6.32 10.12 9.70
CA ASP A 51 6.47 8.70 9.99
C ASP A 51 7.49 8.48 11.11
N PRO A 52 7.08 8.03 12.29
CA PRO A 52 7.99 7.80 13.41
C PRO A 52 8.96 6.62 13.18
N GLU A 53 8.66 5.74 12.22
CA GLU A 53 9.52 4.61 11.82
C GLU A 53 10.44 4.97 10.64
N GLY A 54 10.35 6.19 10.12
CA GLY A 54 11.16 6.65 8.98
C GLY A 54 12.66 6.68 9.29
N ALA A 55 13.45 5.95 8.53
CA ALA A 55 14.90 5.90 8.65
C ALA A 55 15.59 6.49 7.41
N PHE A 56 16.69 7.22 7.61
CA PHE A 56 17.43 7.93 6.56
C PHE A 56 18.95 7.77 6.73
N PRO A 57 19.76 7.79 5.64
CA PRO A 57 19.34 7.87 4.24
C PRO A 57 18.75 6.57 3.74
N ALA A 58 17.71 6.63 2.90
CA ALA A 58 17.02 5.45 2.38
C ALA A 58 16.61 5.61 0.91
N ILE A 59 16.50 4.49 0.20
CA ILE A 59 15.85 4.42 -1.11
C ILE A 59 14.40 4.03 -0.86
N LEU A 60 13.47 4.97 -1.10
CA LEU A 60 12.04 4.75 -0.91
C LEU A 60 11.42 3.89 -2.02
N GLY A 61 10.09 3.81 -2.04
CA GLY A 61 9.31 3.06 -3.01
C GLY A 61 9.03 1.61 -2.59
N HIS A 62 7.77 1.21 -2.67
CA HIS A 62 7.31 -0.13 -2.29
C HIS A 62 6.23 -0.68 -3.23
N GLU A 63 5.85 0.07 -4.25
CA GLU A 63 4.89 -0.33 -5.29
C GLU A 63 5.62 -0.67 -6.59
N GLY A 64 6.38 -1.77 -6.60
CA GLY A 64 7.23 -2.14 -7.72
C GLY A 64 6.69 -3.28 -8.56
N ALA A 65 7.18 -3.37 -9.79
CA ALA A 65 7.11 -4.55 -10.63
C ALA A 65 8.36 -4.64 -11.50
N GLY A 66 8.87 -5.83 -11.70
CA GLY A 66 10.12 -6.01 -12.41
C GLY A 66 10.43 -7.44 -12.80
N VAL A 67 11.66 -7.64 -13.25
CA VAL A 67 12.16 -8.93 -13.71
C VAL A 67 13.29 -9.37 -12.79
N VAL A 68 13.26 -10.62 -12.35
CA VAL A 68 14.37 -11.25 -11.64
C VAL A 68 15.57 -11.34 -12.57
N VAL A 69 16.71 -10.79 -12.19
CA VAL A 69 17.94 -10.83 -13.00
C VAL A 69 19.00 -11.76 -12.42
N GLU A 70 18.99 -11.94 -11.09
CA GLU A 70 19.94 -12.82 -10.40
C GLU A 70 19.27 -13.41 -9.15
N VAL A 71 19.65 -14.61 -8.77
CA VAL A 71 19.16 -15.31 -7.56
C VAL A 71 20.34 -15.83 -6.75
N GLY A 72 20.24 -15.74 -5.43
CA GLY A 72 21.20 -16.30 -4.51
C GLY A 72 21.05 -17.81 -4.32
N GLU A 73 21.98 -18.41 -3.61
CA GLU A 73 21.95 -19.84 -3.27
C GLU A 73 20.65 -20.17 -2.49
N GLY A 74 20.05 -21.31 -2.80
CA GLY A 74 18.86 -21.83 -2.12
C GLY A 74 17.53 -21.25 -2.60
N VAL A 75 17.50 -20.25 -3.48
CA VAL A 75 16.28 -19.73 -4.09
C VAL A 75 15.65 -20.75 -5.02
N THR A 76 14.37 -21.04 -4.84
CA THR A 76 13.65 -22.09 -5.57
C THR A 76 12.32 -21.64 -6.18
N SER A 77 11.69 -20.56 -5.67
CA SER A 77 10.35 -20.12 -6.10
C SER A 77 10.37 -19.26 -7.37
N VAL A 78 11.52 -18.66 -7.67
CA VAL A 78 11.72 -17.80 -8.85
C VAL A 78 13.10 -18.03 -9.47
N LYS A 79 13.26 -17.61 -10.71
CA LYS A 79 14.52 -17.71 -11.47
C LYS A 79 14.72 -16.45 -12.34
N PRO A 80 15.93 -16.18 -12.84
CA PRO A 80 16.17 -15.12 -13.81
C PRO A 80 15.20 -15.18 -15.00
N GLY A 81 14.63 -14.03 -15.35
CA GLY A 81 13.59 -13.86 -16.36
C GLY A 81 12.16 -13.90 -15.83
N ASP A 82 11.91 -14.34 -14.62
CA ASP A 82 10.57 -14.33 -14.03
C ASP A 82 10.11 -12.88 -13.74
N HIS A 83 8.86 -12.58 -14.05
CA HIS A 83 8.21 -11.32 -13.70
C HIS A 83 7.70 -11.39 -12.26
N VAL A 84 7.98 -10.38 -11.47
CA VAL A 84 7.66 -10.36 -10.03
C VAL A 84 7.16 -9.00 -9.56
N ILE A 85 6.44 -9.03 -8.45
CA ILE A 85 6.03 -7.88 -7.65
C ILE A 85 6.71 -8.00 -6.29
N PRO A 86 7.47 -6.97 -5.82
CA PRO A 86 7.92 -6.86 -4.45
C PRO A 86 6.77 -6.77 -3.45
N LEU A 87 6.94 -7.38 -2.29
CA LEU A 87 5.97 -7.40 -1.20
C LEU A 87 6.60 -6.81 0.05
N TYR A 88 6.04 -5.71 0.56
CA TYR A 88 6.50 -5.09 1.81
C TYR A 88 6.00 -5.82 3.07
N THR A 89 5.08 -6.77 2.92
CA THR A 89 4.63 -7.67 4.00
C THR A 89 4.92 -9.12 3.62
N PRO A 90 6.21 -9.55 3.64
CA PRO A 90 6.57 -10.92 3.30
C PRO A 90 6.11 -11.91 4.37
N GLU A 91 6.07 -13.19 4.01
CA GLU A 91 5.69 -14.28 4.90
C GLU A 91 6.85 -15.28 5.05
N CYS A 92 7.38 -15.43 6.28
CA CYS A 92 8.40 -16.48 6.55
C CYS A 92 7.82 -17.90 6.53
N ARG A 93 6.48 -18.04 6.60
CA ARG A 93 5.72 -19.31 6.63
C ARG A 93 5.96 -20.19 7.88
N GLU A 94 6.64 -19.67 8.89
CA GLU A 94 7.02 -20.41 10.10
C GLU A 94 6.49 -19.75 11.38
N CYS A 95 6.41 -18.42 11.44
CA CYS A 95 5.93 -17.72 12.64
C CYS A 95 4.40 -17.86 12.83
N ASN A 96 3.95 -17.66 14.05
CA ASN A 96 2.53 -17.78 14.40
C ASN A 96 1.59 -16.96 13.51
N PHE A 97 2.02 -15.79 13.05
CA PHE A 97 1.21 -14.94 12.17
C PHE A 97 1.11 -15.53 10.76
N CYS A 98 2.21 -16.01 10.20
CA CYS A 98 2.20 -16.63 8.87
C CYS A 98 1.41 -17.93 8.83
N LEU A 99 1.39 -18.69 9.92
CA LEU A 99 0.63 -19.92 10.05
C LEU A 99 -0.85 -19.70 10.41
N HIS A 100 -1.24 -18.47 10.78
CA HIS A 100 -2.60 -18.13 11.15
C HIS A 100 -3.41 -17.67 9.94
N PRO A 101 -4.57 -18.27 9.62
CA PRO A 101 -5.31 -17.98 8.38
C PRO A 101 -5.95 -16.58 8.33
N LYS A 102 -5.87 -15.79 9.40
CA LYS A 102 -6.51 -14.46 9.52
C LYS A 102 -5.53 -13.29 9.54
N THR A 103 -4.23 -13.55 9.47
CA THR A 103 -3.21 -12.52 9.54
C THR A 103 -2.02 -12.83 8.64
N ASN A 104 -1.40 -11.78 8.11
CA ASN A 104 -0.19 -11.81 7.29
C ASN A 104 0.93 -10.95 7.90
N LEU A 105 0.87 -10.66 9.21
CA LEU A 105 1.85 -9.86 9.93
C LEU A 105 3.06 -10.72 10.34
N CYS A 106 3.92 -11.03 9.40
CA CYS A 106 5.15 -11.77 9.65
C CYS A 106 6.06 -11.00 10.62
N GLN A 107 6.46 -11.64 11.72
CA GLN A 107 7.35 -11.03 12.72
C GLN A 107 8.83 -11.28 12.41
N ALA A 108 9.17 -12.36 11.71
CA ALA A 108 10.57 -12.73 11.47
C ALA A 108 11.35 -11.70 10.63
N ILE A 109 10.67 -11.00 9.71
CA ILE A 109 11.31 -9.98 8.86
C ILE A 109 11.06 -8.58 9.39
N ARG A 110 9.98 -8.37 10.15
CA ARG A 110 9.58 -7.04 10.64
C ARG A 110 10.67 -6.34 11.45
N GLU A 111 11.43 -7.10 12.23
CA GLU A 111 12.49 -6.57 13.08
C GLU A 111 13.58 -5.85 12.27
N THR A 112 14.09 -6.46 11.22
CA THR A 112 15.14 -5.86 10.37
C THR A 112 14.57 -4.89 9.34
N GLN A 113 13.40 -5.19 8.78
CA GLN A 113 12.71 -4.36 7.79
C GLN A 113 12.39 -2.95 8.35
N GLY A 114 11.93 -2.85 9.61
CA GLY A 114 11.68 -1.57 10.27
C GLY A 114 12.94 -0.74 10.52
N GLN A 115 14.13 -1.36 10.49
CA GLN A 115 15.42 -0.70 10.58
C GLN A 115 16.02 -0.35 9.20
N GLY A 116 15.32 -0.66 8.11
CA GLY A 116 15.83 -0.47 6.75
C GLY A 116 16.92 -1.47 6.36
N LEU A 117 16.92 -2.67 6.97
CA LEU A 117 17.96 -3.67 6.78
C LEU A 117 17.38 -4.99 6.24
N MET A 118 18.24 -5.76 5.59
CA MET A 118 17.97 -7.14 5.21
C MET A 118 17.99 -8.06 6.45
N PRO A 119 17.48 -9.31 6.37
CA PRO A 119 17.44 -10.22 7.51
C PRO A 119 18.79 -10.49 8.19
N ASP A 120 19.88 -10.26 7.49
CA ASP A 120 21.26 -10.40 8.01
C ASP A 120 21.81 -9.10 8.64
N HIS A 121 20.95 -8.14 8.93
CA HIS A 121 21.29 -6.84 9.52
C HIS A 121 22.24 -5.98 8.67
N SER A 122 22.26 -6.15 7.36
CA SER A 122 23.06 -5.33 6.45
C SER A 122 22.20 -4.73 5.32
N SER A 123 22.72 -3.69 4.66
CA SER A 123 22.13 -3.16 3.43
C SER A 123 22.81 -3.76 2.20
N ARG A 124 22.07 -3.80 1.09
CA ARG A 124 22.61 -4.13 -0.24
C ARG A 124 22.98 -2.89 -1.05
N PHE A 125 22.72 -1.70 -0.52
CA PHE A 125 23.01 -0.41 -1.17
C PHE A 125 24.10 0.33 -0.44
N THR A 126 25.04 0.90 -1.19
CA THR A 126 26.04 1.85 -0.66
C THR A 126 26.22 3.04 -1.61
N LEU A 127 26.52 4.21 -1.04
CA LEU A 127 26.91 5.40 -1.77
C LEU A 127 28.24 5.89 -1.17
N ASP A 128 29.28 5.98 -2.00
CA ASP A 128 30.64 6.36 -1.57
C ASP A 128 31.18 5.53 -0.39
N GLY A 129 30.76 4.25 -0.32
CA GLY A 129 31.14 3.33 0.74
C GLY A 129 30.24 3.33 1.98
N GLU A 130 29.36 4.32 2.12
CA GLU A 130 28.41 4.40 3.23
C GLU A 130 27.10 3.68 2.90
N PRO A 131 26.48 2.97 3.87
CA PRO A 131 25.25 2.23 3.64
C PRO A 131 24.06 3.16 3.41
N ILE A 132 23.23 2.81 2.42
CA ILE A 132 21.91 3.41 2.19
C ILE A 132 20.86 2.39 2.59
N LEU A 133 19.90 2.79 3.41
CA LEU A 133 18.89 1.89 3.97
C LEU A 133 17.87 1.45 2.93
N HIS A 134 17.35 0.24 3.12
CA HIS A 134 16.17 -0.23 2.41
C HIS A 134 14.92 0.44 2.98
N TYR A 135 13.90 0.59 2.15
CA TYR A 135 12.58 1.04 2.57
C TYR A 135 11.57 -0.08 2.40
N MET A 136 10.92 -0.44 3.50
CA MET A 136 9.90 -1.51 3.56
C MET A 136 10.39 -2.83 2.94
N GLY A 137 11.71 -3.08 2.93
CA GLY A 137 12.32 -4.23 2.27
C GLY A 137 12.19 -4.25 0.75
N CYS A 138 11.73 -3.18 0.10
CA CYS A 138 11.43 -3.12 -1.33
C CYS A 138 12.36 -2.18 -2.11
N SER A 139 12.48 -0.91 -1.69
CA SER A 139 13.35 0.12 -2.31
C SER A 139 13.18 0.23 -3.84
N THR A 140 11.92 0.37 -4.29
CA THR A 140 11.62 0.32 -5.72
C THR A 140 11.91 1.62 -6.47
N PHE A 141 12.32 2.70 -5.77
CA PHE A 141 12.82 3.91 -6.43
C PHE A 141 14.29 3.78 -6.85
N SER A 142 14.66 2.59 -7.26
CA SER A 142 15.97 2.23 -7.84
C SER A 142 15.76 1.38 -9.08
N ASN A 143 16.70 1.43 -10.05
CA ASN A 143 16.63 0.55 -11.21
C ASN A 143 16.79 -0.94 -10.82
N PHE A 144 17.55 -1.23 -9.78
CA PHE A 144 17.73 -2.58 -9.24
C PHE A 144 17.52 -2.56 -7.73
N THR A 145 16.91 -3.64 -7.21
CA THR A 145 16.78 -3.88 -5.78
C THR A 145 17.06 -5.33 -5.46
N VAL A 146 17.44 -5.59 -4.22
CA VAL A 146 17.68 -6.95 -3.69
C VAL A 146 16.72 -7.18 -2.54
N LEU A 147 16.03 -8.32 -2.56
CA LEU A 147 14.98 -8.69 -1.61
C LEU A 147 15.15 -10.16 -1.19
N PRO A 148 14.66 -10.55 -0.02
CA PRO A 148 14.47 -11.96 0.28
C PRO A 148 13.51 -12.63 -0.72
N GLU A 149 13.74 -13.90 -1.06
CA GLU A 149 12.85 -14.69 -1.94
C GLU A 149 11.38 -14.64 -1.51
N ILE A 150 11.13 -14.65 -0.20
CA ILE A 150 9.78 -14.59 0.36
C ILE A 150 9.10 -13.20 0.22
N ALA A 151 9.86 -12.19 -0.17
CA ALA A 151 9.38 -10.83 -0.40
C ALA A 151 9.06 -10.54 -1.88
N VAL A 152 8.95 -11.56 -2.73
CA VAL A 152 8.52 -11.42 -4.13
C VAL A 152 7.38 -12.38 -4.45
N ALA A 153 6.43 -11.90 -5.25
CA ALA A 153 5.38 -12.72 -5.83
C ALA A 153 5.58 -12.81 -7.34
N LYS A 154 5.71 -14.04 -7.85
CA LYS A 154 5.75 -14.28 -9.30
C LYS A 154 4.40 -14.00 -9.93
N VAL A 155 4.41 -13.31 -11.06
CA VAL A 155 3.24 -12.95 -11.84
C VAL A 155 3.35 -13.49 -13.27
N ARG A 156 2.29 -13.34 -14.06
CA ARG A 156 2.26 -13.74 -15.47
C ARG A 156 3.25 -12.90 -16.29
N ASP A 157 3.94 -13.51 -17.23
CA ASP A 157 4.96 -12.87 -18.05
C ASP A 157 4.38 -11.84 -19.03
N ASP A 158 3.07 -11.90 -19.33
CA ASP A 158 2.36 -10.97 -20.19
C ASP A 158 1.69 -9.80 -19.43
N ALA A 159 1.82 -9.75 -18.10
CA ALA A 159 1.25 -8.68 -17.29
C ALA A 159 2.06 -7.37 -17.46
N PRO A 160 1.40 -6.24 -17.80
CA PRO A 160 2.10 -4.97 -18.02
C PRO A 160 2.60 -4.39 -16.69
N PHE A 161 3.90 -4.14 -16.59
CA PHE A 161 4.54 -3.68 -15.35
C PHE A 161 3.95 -2.40 -14.79
N ASP A 162 3.58 -1.44 -15.66
CA ASP A 162 2.97 -0.16 -15.28
C ASP A 162 1.55 -0.31 -14.69
N LYS A 163 0.95 -1.48 -14.78
CA LYS A 163 -0.34 -1.80 -14.18
C LYS A 163 -0.19 -2.63 -12.91
N ILE A 164 0.69 -3.63 -12.94
CA ILE A 164 0.79 -4.57 -11.83
C ILE A 164 1.63 -4.06 -10.65
N CYS A 165 2.44 -3.00 -10.84
CA CYS A 165 3.24 -2.42 -9.75
C CYS A 165 2.39 -1.96 -8.56
N TYR A 166 1.15 -1.54 -8.77
CA TYR A 166 0.23 -1.15 -7.71
C TYR A 166 -0.36 -2.31 -6.89
N ILE A 167 -0.23 -3.55 -7.38
CA ILE A 167 -0.85 -4.72 -6.71
C ILE A 167 -0.22 -4.94 -5.34
N GLY A 168 1.09 -4.70 -5.18
CA GLY A 168 1.80 -4.90 -3.92
C GLY A 168 1.33 -4.01 -2.76
N CYS A 169 0.62 -2.91 -3.02
CA CYS A 169 0.14 -1.98 -2.00
C CYS A 169 -1.33 -1.59 -2.22
N GLY A 170 -1.58 -0.56 -3.03
CA GLY A 170 -2.88 0.09 -3.10
C GLY A 170 -4.03 -0.83 -3.51
N VAL A 171 -3.81 -1.74 -4.46
CA VAL A 171 -4.83 -2.69 -4.92
C VAL A 171 -5.16 -3.70 -3.83
N THR A 172 -4.14 -4.34 -3.26
CA THR A 172 -4.30 -5.34 -2.21
C THR A 172 -4.91 -4.74 -0.95
N THR A 173 -4.52 -3.52 -0.58
CA THR A 173 -5.07 -2.80 0.57
C THR A 173 -6.55 -2.52 0.39
N GLY A 174 -6.96 -1.91 -0.71
CA GLY A 174 -8.35 -1.53 -0.94
C GLY A 174 -9.29 -2.73 -1.09
N ILE A 175 -8.94 -3.68 -1.97
CA ILE A 175 -9.73 -4.90 -2.18
C ILE A 175 -9.72 -5.78 -0.93
N GLY A 176 -8.58 -5.92 -0.26
CA GLY A 176 -8.43 -6.72 0.94
C GLY A 176 -9.22 -6.17 2.12
N ALA A 177 -9.29 -4.85 2.29
CA ALA A 177 -10.14 -4.22 3.30
C ALA A 177 -11.61 -4.63 3.12
N VAL A 178 -12.11 -4.65 1.89
CA VAL A 178 -13.48 -5.05 1.58
C VAL A 178 -13.70 -6.56 1.76
N ALA A 179 -12.89 -7.36 1.08
CA ALA A 179 -13.14 -8.80 0.95
C ALA A 179 -12.72 -9.61 2.19
N PHE A 180 -11.62 -9.23 2.84
CA PHE A 180 -11.03 -10.03 3.92
C PHE A 180 -11.21 -9.41 5.29
N THR A 181 -11.00 -8.09 5.44
CA THR A 181 -11.11 -7.42 6.73
C THR A 181 -12.56 -7.20 7.12
N MET A 182 -13.32 -6.48 6.29
CA MET A 182 -14.70 -6.13 6.57
C MET A 182 -15.69 -7.23 6.16
N LYS A 183 -15.30 -8.08 5.19
CA LYS A 183 -16.16 -9.13 4.65
C LYS A 183 -17.51 -8.56 4.23
N VAL A 184 -17.46 -7.55 3.38
CA VAL A 184 -18.66 -6.87 2.89
C VAL A 184 -19.60 -7.85 2.22
N GLU A 185 -20.86 -7.83 2.61
CA GLU A 185 -21.88 -8.75 2.13
C GLU A 185 -22.49 -8.25 0.82
N ALA A 186 -22.91 -9.18 -0.03
CA ALA A 186 -23.63 -8.83 -1.24
C ALA A 186 -24.97 -8.14 -0.88
N GLY A 187 -25.35 -7.13 -1.67
CA GLY A 187 -26.53 -6.32 -1.40
C GLY A 187 -26.31 -5.10 -0.51
N SER A 188 -25.14 -4.97 0.11
CA SER A 188 -24.82 -3.89 1.05
C SER A 188 -24.73 -2.52 0.39
N THR A 189 -24.90 -1.49 1.23
CA THR A 189 -24.60 -0.09 0.93
C THR A 189 -23.24 0.28 1.54
N VAL A 190 -22.36 0.84 0.72
CA VAL A 190 -20.97 1.16 1.07
C VAL A 190 -20.70 2.66 0.86
N ALA A 191 -20.08 3.33 1.83
CA ALA A 191 -19.52 4.67 1.68
C ALA A 191 -17.99 4.63 1.66
N VAL A 192 -17.36 5.35 0.73
CA VAL A 192 -15.91 5.43 0.57
C VAL A 192 -15.48 6.89 0.60
N PHE A 193 -14.78 7.27 1.65
CA PHE A 193 -14.25 8.63 1.84
C PHE A 193 -12.83 8.71 1.27
N GLY A 194 -12.66 9.56 0.25
CA GLY A 194 -11.43 9.71 -0.51
C GLY A 194 -11.36 8.78 -1.72
N LEU A 195 -11.38 9.39 -2.91
CA LEU A 195 -11.33 8.70 -4.21
C LEU A 195 -9.91 8.76 -4.81
N GLY A 196 -8.92 8.42 -3.99
CA GLY A 196 -7.53 8.18 -4.39
C GLY A 196 -7.31 6.70 -4.77
N GLY A 197 -6.05 6.28 -4.87
CA GLY A 197 -5.68 4.91 -5.24
C GLY A 197 -6.34 3.85 -4.35
N ILE A 198 -6.34 4.04 -3.02
CA ILE A 198 -6.98 3.11 -2.07
C ILE A 198 -8.50 3.13 -2.24
N GLY A 199 -9.14 4.32 -2.24
CA GLY A 199 -10.59 4.42 -2.35
C GLY A 199 -11.16 3.84 -3.64
N LEU A 200 -10.47 4.02 -4.77
CA LEU A 200 -10.86 3.39 -6.05
C LEU A 200 -10.81 1.86 -5.95
N ASN A 201 -9.82 1.30 -5.26
CA ASN A 201 -9.72 -0.14 -5.06
C ASN A 201 -10.74 -0.66 -4.03
N VAL A 202 -11.13 0.14 -3.03
CA VAL A 202 -12.28 -0.17 -2.15
C VAL A 202 -13.57 -0.22 -2.97
N ILE A 203 -13.82 0.76 -3.84
CA ILE A 203 -14.99 0.78 -4.75
C ILE A 203 -15.01 -0.47 -5.63
N GLN A 204 -13.87 -0.81 -6.24
CA GLN A 204 -13.74 -2.01 -7.07
C GLN A 204 -13.99 -3.28 -6.25
N GLY A 205 -13.44 -3.38 -5.05
CA GLY A 205 -13.67 -4.49 -4.12
C GLY A 205 -15.14 -4.61 -3.74
N ALA A 206 -15.80 -3.50 -3.39
CA ALA A 206 -17.23 -3.47 -3.04
C ALA A 206 -18.10 -3.96 -4.21
N ARG A 207 -17.79 -3.52 -5.44
CA ARG A 207 -18.44 -4.04 -6.65
C ARG A 207 -18.21 -5.54 -6.85
N MET A 208 -16.98 -6.01 -6.64
CA MET A 208 -16.62 -7.44 -6.80
C MET A 208 -17.38 -8.36 -5.86
N VAL A 209 -17.64 -7.94 -4.62
CA VAL A 209 -18.40 -8.72 -3.63
C VAL A 209 -19.92 -8.54 -3.76
N GLY A 210 -20.40 -7.69 -4.68
CA GLY A 210 -21.83 -7.53 -4.97
C GLY A 210 -22.53 -6.49 -4.10
N ALA A 211 -21.85 -5.48 -3.57
CA ALA A 211 -22.49 -4.31 -2.98
C ALA A 211 -23.39 -3.65 -4.04
N THR A 212 -24.61 -3.24 -3.65
CA THR A 212 -25.61 -2.70 -4.57
C THR A 212 -25.60 -1.19 -4.66
N ARG A 213 -25.10 -0.53 -3.61
CA ARG A 213 -24.93 0.92 -3.58
C ARG A 213 -23.55 1.26 -3.08
N ILE A 214 -22.79 2.01 -3.87
CA ILE A 214 -21.40 2.39 -3.58
C ILE A 214 -21.27 3.89 -3.72
N ILE A 215 -21.20 4.58 -2.58
CA ILE A 215 -21.21 6.04 -2.48
C ILE A 215 -19.77 6.52 -2.29
N GLY A 216 -19.26 7.26 -3.26
CA GLY A 216 -17.95 7.90 -3.16
C GLY A 216 -18.06 9.32 -2.61
N VAL A 217 -17.22 9.67 -1.65
CA VAL A 217 -17.17 10.99 -1.01
C VAL A 217 -15.80 11.60 -1.25
N ASP A 218 -15.74 12.72 -2.01
CA ASP A 218 -14.48 13.41 -2.28
C ASP A 218 -14.75 14.90 -2.58
N LEU A 219 -13.83 15.77 -2.18
CA LEU A 219 -13.89 17.22 -2.44
C LEU A 219 -13.66 17.56 -3.93
N ASN A 220 -12.97 16.68 -4.66
CA ASN A 220 -12.64 16.92 -6.06
C ASN A 220 -13.61 16.19 -7.00
N PRO A 221 -14.57 16.90 -7.64
CA PRO A 221 -15.54 16.29 -8.53
C PRO A 221 -14.92 15.67 -9.79
N ALA A 222 -13.71 16.07 -10.19
CA ALA A 222 -13.03 15.51 -11.35
C ALA A 222 -12.69 14.00 -11.19
N LYS A 223 -12.69 13.48 -9.95
CA LYS A 223 -12.47 12.06 -9.68
C LYS A 223 -13.72 11.19 -9.90
N ALA A 224 -14.90 11.80 -9.97
CA ALA A 224 -16.18 11.08 -10.00
C ALA A 224 -16.29 10.15 -11.21
N ASP A 225 -15.89 10.59 -12.39
CA ASP A 225 -16.05 9.78 -13.62
C ASP A 225 -15.15 8.54 -13.59
N LEU A 226 -13.92 8.68 -13.09
CA LEU A 226 -13.04 7.53 -12.89
C LEU A 226 -13.63 6.56 -11.86
N ALA A 227 -14.12 7.08 -10.74
CA ALA A 227 -14.73 6.25 -9.69
C ALA A 227 -15.97 5.48 -10.18
N ARG A 228 -16.77 6.08 -11.07
CA ARG A 228 -17.90 5.36 -11.73
C ARG A 228 -17.43 4.20 -12.59
N GLN A 229 -16.31 4.33 -13.31
CA GLN A 229 -15.73 3.22 -14.07
C GLN A 229 -15.35 2.04 -13.17
N PHE A 230 -14.90 2.32 -11.94
CA PHE A 230 -14.58 1.32 -10.93
C PHE A 230 -15.81 0.71 -10.27
N GLY A 231 -16.99 1.36 -10.34
CA GLY A 231 -18.25 0.83 -9.84
C GLY A 231 -18.99 1.70 -8.84
N MET A 232 -18.56 2.95 -8.63
CA MET A 232 -19.30 3.91 -7.82
C MET A 232 -20.69 4.18 -8.41
N THR A 233 -21.72 4.19 -7.58
CA THR A 233 -23.11 4.48 -7.98
C THR A 233 -23.49 5.93 -7.73
N ASP A 234 -23.08 6.48 -6.59
CA ASP A 234 -23.42 7.83 -6.14
C ASP A 234 -22.14 8.60 -5.78
N PHE A 235 -22.11 9.90 -6.08
CA PHE A 235 -21.02 10.79 -5.69
C PHE A 235 -21.56 11.87 -4.76
N VAL A 236 -20.85 12.13 -3.68
CA VAL A 236 -21.13 13.19 -2.72
C VAL A 236 -19.90 14.09 -2.58
N ASN A 237 -20.08 15.39 -2.85
CA ASN A 237 -19.07 16.39 -2.54
C ASN A 237 -19.40 17.01 -1.16
N PRO A 238 -18.54 16.80 -0.14
CA PRO A 238 -18.77 17.33 1.20
C PRO A 238 -18.89 18.87 1.26
N SER A 239 -18.30 19.59 0.30
CA SER A 239 -18.41 21.05 0.23
C SER A 239 -19.75 21.57 -0.30
N GLU A 240 -20.58 20.70 -0.86
CA GLU A 240 -21.88 21.03 -1.45
C GLU A 240 -23.06 20.65 -0.53
N VAL A 241 -22.77 20.10 0.64
CA VAL A 241 -23.77 19.68 1.63
C VAL A 241 -23.46 20.31 2.98
N GLU A 242 -24.48 20.62 3.78
CA GLU A 242 -24.32 21.25 5.10
C GLU A 242 -23.62 20.31 6.09
N ASN A 243 -24.01 19.04 6.10
CA ASN A 243 -23.42 17.99 6.92
C ASN A 243 -23.38 16.68 6.12
N VAL A 244 -22.18 16.16 5.87
CA VAL A 244 -22.00 14.94 5.05
C VAL A 244 -22.57 13.71 5.74
N VAL A 245 -22.50 13.61 7.07
CA VAL A 245 -23.04 12.49 7.85
C VAL A 245 -24.56 12.44 7.71
N ASP A 246 -25.24 13.56 8.00
CA ASP A 246 -26.70 13.65 7.89
C ASP A 246 -27.16 13.39 6.45
N HIS A 247 -26.43 13.93 5.47
CA HIS A 247 -26.72 13.72 4.06
C HIS A 247 -26.65 12.21 3.69
N LEU A 248 -25.59 11.51 4.11
CA LEU A 248 -25.43 10.08 3.86
C LEU A 248 -26.52 9.23 4.57
N ILE A 249 -26.86 9.58 5.82
CA ILE A 249 -27.95 8.91 6.55
C ILE A 249 -29.28 9.10 5.83
N GLN A 250 -29.59 10.30 5.37
CA GLN A 250 -30.82 10.57 4.60
C GLN A 250 -30.81 9.84 3.25
N LEU A 251 -29.72 9.92 2.53
CA LEU A 251 -29.55 9.30 1.21
C LEU A 251 -29.74 7.76 1.23
N THR A 252 -29.40 7.14 2.36
CA THR A 252 -29.44 5.68 2.55
C THR A 252 -30.64 5.20 3.38
N GLY A 253 -31.40 6.13 3.97
CA GLY A 253 -32.55 5.79 4.81
C GLY A 253 -32.21 5.22 6.17
N GLY A 254 -31.01 5.56 6.72
CA GLY A 254 -30.62 5.11 8.08
C GLY A 254 -29.14 4.92 8.30
N GLY A 255 -28.32 5.15 7.29
CA GLY A 255 -26.87 4.97 7.32
C GLY A 255 -26.39 3.85 6.39
N VAL A 256 -25.09 3.76 6.17
CA VAL A 256 -24.49 2.73 5.33
C VAL A 256 -24.16 1.47 6.13
N ASP A 257 -24.16 0.30 5.48
CA ASP A 257 -23.77 -0.95 6.13
C ASP A 257 -22.26 -0.97 6.40
N TYR A 258 -21.48 -0.40 5.47
CA TYR A 258 -20.02 -0.32 5.58
C TYR A 258 -19.52 1.05 5.16
N SER A 259 -18.59 1.60 5.93
CA SER A 259 -17.85 2.81 5.54
C SER A 259 -16.35 2.54 5.52
N PHE A 260 -15.65 3.22 4.61
CA PHE A 260 -14.19 3.13 4.46
C PHE A 260 -13.59 4.53 4.42
N GLU A 261 -12.68 4.81 5.34
CA GLU A 261 -11.91 6.04 5.33
C GLU A 261 -10.55 5.78 4.67
N CYS A 262 -10.26 6.51 3.58
CA CYS A 262 -9.10 6.30 2.72
C CYS A 262 -8.26 7.59 2.53
N ILE A 263 -8.34 8.54 3.49
CA ILE A 263 -7.67 9.86 3.40
C ILE A 263 -6.58 9.98 4.47
N GLY A 264 -6.87 9.52 5.71
CA GLY A 264 -6.02 9.74 6.87
C GLY A 264 -6.34 11.02 7.65
N ASN A 265 -7.59 11.49 7.59
CA ASN A 265 -8.03 12.67 8.32
C ASN A 265 -8.92 12.30 9.50
N VAL A 266 -8.53 12.68 10.72
CA VAL A 266 -9.24 12.29 11.97
C VAL A 266 -10.71 12.72 12.00
N ASN A 267 -11.06 13.89 11.42
CA ASN A 267 -12.45 14.34 11.33
C ASN A 267 -13.25 13.46 10.36
N VAL A 268 -12.63 13.06 9.24
CA VAL A 268 -13.26 12.17 8.25
C VAL A 268 -13.38 10.75 8.80
N MET A 269 -12.43 10.28 9.60
CA MET A 269 -12.54 9.00 10.32
C MET A 269 -13.77 8.96 11.21
N ARG A 270 -14.04 10.04 11.95
CA ARG A 270 -15.26 10.19 12.74
C ARG A 270 -16.52 10.21 11.85
N GLN A 271 -16.53 10.98 10.78
CA GLN A 271 -17.65 11.05 9.84
C GLN A 271 -17.96 9.69 9.21
N ALA A 272 -16.92 8.92 8.86
CA ALA A 272 -17.06 7.57 8.32
C ALA A 272 -17.75 6.63 9.34
N LEU A 273 -17.40 6.73 10.61
CA LEU A 273 -18.07 5.96 11.66
C LEU A 273 -19.52 6.42 11.84
N GLU A 274 -19.76 7.73 11.95
CA GLU A 274 -21.06 8.31 12.28
C GLU A 274 -22.11 8.13 11.16
N CYS A 275 -21.69 8.04 9.88
CA CYS A 275 -22.60 7.77 8.78
C CYS A 275 -23.02 6.29 8.65
N SER A 276 -22.42 5.40 9.44
CA SER A 276 -22.73 3.98 9.41
C SER A 276 -24.05 3.69 10.13
N HIS A 277 -24.77 2.67 9.66
CA HIS A 277 -26.06 2.27 10.21
C HIS A 277 -25.96 1.92 11.70
N LYS A 278 -26.86 2.49 12.51
CA LYS A 278 -26.92 2.21 13.96
C LYS A 278 -27.24 0.73 14.19
N GLY A 279 -26.40 0.08 15.00
CA GLY A 279 -26.53 -1.33 15.38
C GLY A 279 -25.61 -2.25 14.63
N TRP A 280 -25.65 -2.33 13.30
CA TRP A 280 -24.87 -3.29 12.50
C TRP A 280 -23.84 -2.65 11.56
N GLY A 281 -23.89 -1.33 11.38
CA GLY A 281 -22.94 -0.63 10.52
C GLY A 281 -21.50 -0.81 11.04
N ARG A 282 -20.56 -0.90 10.11
CA ARG A 282 -19.12 -1.07 10.38
C ARG A 282 -18.33 -0.03 9.64
N SER A 283 -17.32 0.54 10.32
CA SER A 283 -16.38 1.49 9.72
C SER A 283 -14.96 0.91 9.70
N CYS A 284 -14.29 1.04 8.58
CA CYS A 284 -12.89 0.65 8.38
C CYS A 284 -12.04 1.89 8.13
N ILE A 285 -11.06 2.13 8.99
CA ILE A 285 -10.07 3.17 8.80
C ILE A 285 -8.85 2.57 8.10
N ILE A 286 -8.53 3.10 6.93
CA ILE A 286 -7.38 2.67 6.12
C ILE A 286 -6.35 3.80 6.03
N GLY A 287 -6.81 5.04 5.98
CA GLY A 287 -5.96 6.22 5.96
C GLY A 287 -5.10 6.34 7.22
N VAL A 288 -3.90 6.87 7.08
CA VAL A 288 -2.95 7.07 8.19
C VAL A 288 -2.97 8.52 8.60
N ALA A 289 -3.34 8.80 9.85
CA ALA A 289 -3.27 10.13 10.44
C ALA A 289 -1.84 10.46 10.90
N GLY A 290 -1.50 11.74 10.90
CA GLY A 290 -0.21 12.21 11.43
C GLY A 290 -0.04 11.86 12.91
N SER A 291 1.20 11.62 13.33
CA SER A 291 1.53 11.28 14.73
C SER A 291 0.99 12.34 15.69
N GLY A 292 0.34 11.89 16.77
CA GLY A 292 -0.25 12.75 17.81
C GLY A 292 -1.62 13.34 17.48
N GLN A 293 -2.20 13.05 16.32
CA GLN A 293 -3.58 13.40 16.03
C GLN A 293 -4.55 12.42 16.70
N GLU A 294 -5.64 12.95 17.24
CA GLU A 294 -6.66 12.17 17.96
C GLU A 294 -8.04 12.31 17.30
N ILE A 295 -8.80 11.22 17.29
CA ILE A 295 -10.21 11.23 16.90
C ILE A 295 -11.01 11.61 18.15
N ALA A 296 -11.68 12.77 18.13
CA ALA A 296 -12.47 13.28 19.25
C ALA A 296 -13.90 12.71 19.26
#